data_0bb213f963fff0f89816b20bf472155e
#
_entry.id   0bb213f963fff0f89816b20bf472155e
#
_cell.length_a   1.000
_cell.length_b   1.000
_cell.length_c   1.000
_cell.angle_alpha   90.00
_cell.angle_beta   90.00
_cell.angle_gamma   90.00
#
_symmetry.space_group_name_H-M   'P 1'
#
loop_
_entity.id
_entity.type
_entity.pdbx_description
1 polymer ?
#
loop_
_entity_poly.entity_id
_entity_poly.type
_entity_poly.pdbx_seq_one_letter_code
_entity_poly.pdbx_strand_id
1 'polypeptide(L)'
;MNEITKTNKDKAYELNSRILACANAAYSSLMKSAKLLKEMRDTKLYLEMGYENFEDYTVAELGIHERQAYTYIKPYEELGERFLQSNANLGITKLALIAQLPSVDREEFTENNDLAGMTVEQVKQLVKENDAKGEQLELL
;
A
#
# COMPACT_ATOMS: atom_id res chain seq x y z
N MET A 1 8.69 23.83 41.87
CA MET A 1 9.06 22.83 40.90
C MET A 1 8.31 23.01 39.60
N ASN A 2 9.07 23.16 38.55
CA ASN A 2 8.45 23.50 37.25
C ASN A 2 8.00 22.24 36.53
N GLU A 3 6.71 21.96 36.64
CA GLU A 3 6.10 20.98 35.74
C GLU A 3 5.97 21.65 34.39
N ILE A 4 6.65 21.09 33.38
CA ILE A 4 6.51 21.56 32.01
C ILE A 4 5.15 21.07 31.51
N THR A 5 4.22 22.00 31.43
CA THR A 5 2.90 21.68 30.88
C THR A 5 3.02 21.53 29.37
N LYS A 6 2.65 20.36 28.86
CA LYS A 6 2.64 20.10 27.42
C LYS A 6 1.61 21.03 26.77
N THR A 7 2.03 21.72 25.73
CA THR A 7 1.12 22.54 24.90
C THR A 7 0.27 21.64 24.03
N ASN A 8 -0.79 22.20 23.45
CA ASN A 8 -1.62 21.47 22.48
C ASN A 8 -0.81 21.06 21.27
N LYS A 9 0.18 21.86 20.89
CA LYS A 9 1.11 21.52 19.81
C LYS A 9 1.93 20.28 20.15
N ASP A 10 2.49 20.21 21.37
CA ASP A 10 3.28 19.07 21.83
C ASP A 10 2.42 17.80 21.87
N LYS A 11 1.17 17.91 22.35
CA LYS A 11 0.22 16.79 22.37
C LYS A 11 -0.11 16.29 20.97
N ALA A 12 -0.25 17.21 20.01
CA ALA A 12 -0.55 16.88 18.63
C ALA A 12 0.60 16.08 18.01
N TYR A 13 1.85 16.52 18.19
CA TYR A 13 3.01 15.80 17.68
C TYR A 13 3.21 14.45 18.35
N GLU A 14 2.97 14.36 19.66
CA GLU A 14 3.05 13.10 20.38
C GLU A 14 2.02 12.09 19.87
N LEU A 15 0.75 12.52 19.69
CA LEU A 15 -0.28 11.66 19.11
C LEU A 15 0.07 11.25 17.68
N ASN A 16 0.57 12.19 16.88
CA ASN A 16 0.99 11.91 15.53
C ASN A 16 2.07 10.82 15.47
N SER A 17 3.07 10.90 16.34
CA SER A 17 4.13 9.89 16.42
C SER A 17 3.57 8.50 16.75
N ARG A 18 2.60 8.45 17.67
CA ARG A 18 1.94 7.19 18.05
C ARG A 18 1.08 6.63 16.91
N ILE A 19 0.37 7.51 16.21
CA ILE A 19 -0.44 7.13 15.04
C ILE A 19 0.46 6.56 13.95
N LEU A 20 1.58 7.23 13.65
CA LEU A 20 2.54 6.77 12.65
C LEU A 20 3.14 5.41 13.00
N ALA A 21 3.47 5.19 14.27
CA ALA A 21 3.99 3.90 14.73
C ALA A 21 2.96 2.79 14.53
N CYS A 22 1.69 3.05 14.86
CA CYS A 22 0.60 2.09 14.64
C CYS A 22 0.36 1.85 13.14
N ALA A 23 0.38 2.90 12.34
CA ALA A 23 0.20 2.79 10.89
C ALA A 23 1.31 1.95 10.25
N ASN A 24 2.56 2.15 10.68
CA ASN A 24 3.69 1.35 10.19
C ASN A 24 3.58 -0.12 10.59
N ALA A 25 3.13 -0.40 11.81
CA ALA A 25 2.90 -1.77 12.28
C ALA A 25 1.76 -2.42 11.50
N ALA A 26 0.67 -1.70 11.27
CA ALA A 26 -0.47 -2.17 10.47
C ALA A 26 -0.04 -2.47 9.03
N TYR A 27 0.75 -1.57 8.44
CA TYR A 27 1.30 -1.76 7.09
C TYR A 27 2.15 -3.03 7.00
N SER A 28 3.05 -3.24 7.97
CA SER A 28 3.89 -4.43 8.01
C SER A 28 3.07 -5.72 8.08
N SER A 29 2.03 -5.72 8.94
CA SER A 29 1.11 -6.86 9.05
C SER A 29 0.32 -7.07 7.76
N LEU A 30 -0.10 -5.98 7.13
CA LEU A 30 -0.83 -6.03 5.86
C LEU A 30 0.02 -6.65 4.74
N MET A 31 1.30 -6.31 4.67
CA MET A 31 2.21 -6.88 3.67
C MET A 31 2.46 -8.36 3.90
N LYS A 32 2.57 -8.79 5.14
CA LYS A 32 2.66 -10.21 5.49
C LYS A 32 1.39 -10.94 5.09
N SER A 33 0.23 -10.34 5.36
CA SER A 33 -1.07 -10.89 4.97
C SER A 33 -1.21 -11.00 3.45
N ALA A 34 -0.73 -9.99 2.71
CA ALA A 34 -0.77 -9.99 1.25
C ALA A 34 0.03 -11.17 0.68
N LYS A 35 1.21 -11.42 1.24
CA LYS A 35 2.06 -12.54 0.84
C LYS A 35 1.35 -13.89 1.08
N LEU A 36 0.76 -14.05 2.26
CA LEU A 36 0.05 -15.28 2.64
C LEU A 36 -1.23 -15.46 1.81
N LEU A 37 -1.98 -14.39 1.57
CA LEU A 37 -3.18 -14.42 0.73
C LEU A 37 -2.85 -14.81 -0.71
N LYS A 38 -1.77 -14.28 -1.24
CA LYS A 38 -1.27 -14.63 -2.58
C LYS A 38 -0.95 -16.12 -2.65
N GLU A 39 -0.24 -16.65 -1.65
CA GLU A 39 0.09 -18.07 -1.57
C GLU A 39 -1.18 -18.93 -1.51
N MET A 40 -2.14 -18.57 -0.65
CA MET A 40 -3.40 -19.29 -0.55
C MET A 40 -4.16 -19.30 -1.87
N ARG A 41 -4.20 -18.17 -2.57
CA ARG A 41 -4.85 -18.04 -3.89
C ARG A 41 -4.15 -18.90 -4.94
N ASP A 42 -2.83 -18.79 -5.04
CA ASP A 42 -2.05 -19.42 -6.12
C ASP A 42 -1.95 -20.93 -5.96
N THR A 43 -1.80 -21.41 -4.73
CA THR A 43 -1.74 -22.85 -4.42
C THR A 43 -3.11 -23.51 -4.36
N LYS A 44 -4.17 -22.72 -4.20
CA LYS A 44 -5.54 -23.20 -3.99
C LYS A 44 -5.68 -24.12 -2.78
N LEU A 45 -4.84 -23.93 -1.77
CA LEU A 45 -4.90 -24.73 -0.55
C LEU A 45 -6.23 -24.58 0.21
N TYR A 46 -7.00 -23.51 -0.06
CA TYR A 46 -8.35 -23.35 0.50
C TYR A 46 -9.27 -24.52 0.13
N LEU A 47 -8.98 -25.26 -0.94
CA LEU A 47 -9.75 -26.47 -1.32
C LEU A 47 -9.69 -27.53 -0.23
N GLU A 48 -8.55 -27.64 0.46
CA GLU A 48 -8.37 -28.58 1.57
C GLU A 48 -9.23 -28.21 2.78
N MET A 49 -9.66 -26.95 2.86
CA MET A 49 -10.56 -26.46 3.91
C MET A 49 -12.04 -26.63 3.55
N GLY A 50 -12.33 -27.14 2.34
CA GLY A 50 -13.68 -27.35 1.86
C GLY A 50 -14.30 -26.21 1.08
N TYR A 51 -13.51 -25.16 0.76
CA TYR A 51 -14.00 -24.04 -0.05
C TYR A 51 -13.78 -24.33 -1.53
N GLU A 52 -14.74 -23.97 -2.36
CA GLU A 52 -14.70 -24.24 -3.80
C GLU A 52 -13.86 -23.22 -4.56
N ASN A 53 -13.78 -22.00 -4.05
CA ASN A 53 -13.05 -20.91 -4.70
C ASN A 53 -12.49 -19.93 -3.67
N PHE A 54 -11.66 -19.00 -4.14
CA PHE A 54 -11.00 -18.03 -3.26
C PHE A 54 -12.00 -17.08 -2.58
N GLU A 55 -13.05 -16.65 -3.31
CA GLU A 55 -14.10 -15.79 -2.76
C GLU A 55 -14.78 -16.43 -1.54
N ASP A 56 -15.16 -17.69 -1.66
CA ASP A 56 -15.80 -18.41 -0.56
C ASP A 56 -14.89 -18.47 0.67
N TYR A 57 -13.60 -18.68 0.45
CA TYR A 57 -12.60 -18.69 1.51
C TYR A 57 -12.49 -17.31 2.19
N THR A 58 -12.30 -16.24 1.40
CA THR A 58 -12.09 -14.91 1.97
C THR A 58 -13.32 -14.41 2.72
N VAL A 59 -14.52 -14.67 2.20
CA VAL A 59 -15.76 -14.26 2.86
C VAL A 59 -15.96 -15.02 4.17
N ALA A 60 -15.80 -16.36 4.14
CA ALA A 60 -16.08 -17.19 5.31
C ALA A 60 -15.04 -17.02 6.42
N GLU A 61 -13.77 -16.98 6.08
CA GLU A 61 -12.69 -16.96 7.06
C GLU A 61 -12.25 -15.54 7.44
N LEU A 62 -12.25 -14.61 6.48
CA LEU A 62 -11.71 -13.27 6.68
C LEU A 62 -12.77 -12.17 6.75
N GLY A 63 -14.01 -12.49 6.35
CA GLY A 63 -15.08 -11.49 6.33
C GLY A 63 -14.93 -10.43 5.25
N ILE A 64 -14.14 -10.69 4.22
CA ILE A 64 -13.94 -9.76 3.11
C ILE A 64 -14.16 -10.46 1.78
N HIS A 65 -14.60 -9.71 0.77
CA HIS A 65 -14.71 -10.22 -0.60
C HIS A 65 -13.32 -10.34 -1.23
N GLU A 66 -13.16 -11.25 -2.20
CA GLU A 66 -11.87 -11.44 -2.86
C GLU A 66 -11.36 -10.15 -3.51
N ARG A 67 -12.27 -9.29 -3.97
CA ARG A 67 -11.92 -7.98 -4.53
C ARG A 67 -11.12 -7.13 -3.52
N GLN A 68 -11.53 -7.15 -2.26
CA GLN A 68 -10.80 -6.44 -1.20
C GLN A 68 -9.46 -7.09 -0.92
N ALA A 69 -9.40 -8.42 -0.93
CA ALA A 69 -8.15 -9.15 -0.78
C ALA A 69 -7.17 -8.78 -1.91
N TYR A 70 -7.64 -8.62 -3.14
CA TYR A 70 -6.82 -8.20 -4.28
C TYR A 70 -6.23 -6.81 -4.13
N THR A 71 -6.91 -5.89 -3.41
CA THR A 71 -6.33 -4.55 -3.15
C THR A 71 -5.04 -4.64 -2.33
N TYR A 72 -4.87 -5.69 -1.55
CA TYR A 72 -3.66 -5.94 -0.78
C TYR A 72 -2.63 -6.75 -1.58
N ILE A 73 -3.10 -7.76 -2.29
CA ILE A 73 -2.24 -8.66 -3.06
C ILE A 73 -1.58 -7.95 -4.24
N LYS A 74 -2.34 -7.12 -4.97
CA LYS A 74 -1.89 -6.50 -6.21
C LYS A 74 -0.64 -5.62 -6.05
N PRO A 75 -0.57 -4.69 -5.07
CA PRO A 75 0.66 -3.94 -4.85
C PRO A 75 1.85 -4.84 -4.51
N TYR A 76 1.62 -5.91 -3.75
CA TYR A 76 2.65 -6.87 -3.42
C TYR A 76 3.20 -7.57 -4.68
N GLU A 77 2.32 -8.02 -5.58
CA GLU A 77 2.70 -8.67 -6.83
C GLU A 77 3.43 -7.72 -7.79
N GLU A 78 2.89 -6.51 -7.95
CA GLU A 78 3.39 -5.54 -8.92
C GLU A 78 4.70 -4.89 -8.50
N LEU A 79 4.85 -4.55 -7.23
CA LEU A 79 6.00 -3.81 -6.72
C LEU A 79 7.09 -4.70 -6.16
N GLY A 80 6.72 -5.84 -5.58
CA GLY A 80 7.64 -6.76 -4.94
C GLY A 80 7.97 -6.37 -3.50
N GLU A 81 8.39 -7.34 -2.73
CA GLU A 81 8.64 -7.19 -1.29
C GLU A 81 9.70 -6.14 -0.98
N ARG A 82 10.80 -6.13 -1.76
CA ARG A 82 11.91 -5.19 -1.56
C ARG A 82 11.48 -3.74 -1.73
N PHE A 83 10.74 -3.44 -2.81
CA PHE A 83 10.22 -2.10 -3.07
C PHE A 83 9.26 -1.67 -1.96
N LEU A 84 8.38 -2.57 -1.54
CA LEU A 84 7.40 -2.30 -0.49
C LEU A 84 8.08 -2.01 0.85
N GLN A 85 9.12 -2.76 1.21
CA GLN A 85 9.88 -2.51 2.44
C GLN A 85 10.59 -1.16 2.41
N SER A 86 11.20 -0.81 1.28
CA SER A 86 11.90 0.46 1.11
C SER A 86 10.98 1.68 1.14
N ASN A 87 9.71 1.49 0.80
CA ASN A 87 8.72 2.57 0.70
C ASN A 87 7.55 2.40 1.67
N ALA A 88 7.78 1.72 2.78
CA ALA A 88 6.74 1.43 3.79
C ALA A 88 6.08 2.70 4.34
N ASN A 89 6.80 3.81 4.38
CA ASN A 89 6.29 5.10 4.85
C ASN A 89 5.21 5.72 3.96
N LEU A 90 5.06 5.24 2.73
CA LEU A 90 4.07 5.78 1.80
C LEU A 90 2.64 5.29 2.08
N GLY A 91 2.50 4.10 2.64
CA GLY A 91 1.20 3.48 2.88
C GLY A 91 0.64 2.80 1.63
N ILE A 92 -0.35 1.93 1.84
CA ILE A 92 -0.86 1.03 0.80
C ILE A 92 -1.55 1.78 -0.36
N THR A 93 -2.25 2.87 -0.07
CA THR A 93 -2.98 3.63 -1.11
C THR A 93 -2.03 4.26 -2.11
N LYS A 94 -0.98 4.93 -1.64
CA LYS A 94 0.03 5.53 -2.51
C LYS A 94 0.81 4.47 -3.29
N LEU A 95 1.14 3.35 -2.64
CA LEU A 95 1.83 2.24 -3.28
C LEU A 95 0.97 1.62 -4.39
N ALA A 96 -0.34 1.49 -4.16
CA ALA A 96 -1.27 1.00 -5.19
C ALA A 96 -1.31 1.94 -6.41
N LEU A 97 -1.22 3.25 -6.18
CA LEU A 97 -1.15 4.25 -7.26
C LEU A 97 0.16 4.11 -8.05
N ILE A 98 1.29 3.94 -7.36
CA ILE A 98 2.60 3.74 -7.99
C ILE A 98 2.61 2.46 -8.81
N ALA A 99 1.91 1.42 -8.35
CA ALA A 99 1.80 0.14 -9.07
C ALA A 99 1.12 0.28 -10.43
N GLN A 100 0.36 1.35 -10.67
CA GLN A 100 -0.26 1.63 -11.96
C GLN A 100 0.73 2.13 -13.01
N LEU A 101 1.88 2.64 -12.58
CA LEU A 101 2.93 3.10 -13.50
C LEU A 101 3.64 1.91 -14.15
N PRO A 102 4.18 2.09 -15.37
CA PRO A 102 5.07 1.09 -15.96
C PRO A 102 6.22 0.77 -15.00
N SER A 103 6.63 -0.49 -14.94
CA SER A 103 7.65 -0.96 -14.00
C SER A 103 8.98 -0.19 -14.12
N VAL A 104 9.32 0.23 -15.34
CA VAL A 104 10.55 0.98 -15.61
C VAL A 104 10.53 2.41 -15.03
N ASP A 105 9.34 2.97 -14.80
CA ASP A 105 9.17 4.35 -14.34
C ASP A 105 9.06 4.48 -12.82
N ARG A 106 8.75 3.39 -12.12
CA ARG A 106 8.39 3.41 -10.69
C ARG A 106 9.52 3.94 -9.80
N GLU A 107 10.72 3.44 -10.00
CA GLU A 107 11.86 3.82 -9.17
C GLU A 107 12.23 5.28 -9.35
N GLU A 108 12.32 5.74 -10.59
CA GLU A 108 12.60 7.14 -10.93
C GLU A 108 11.51 8.07 -10.40
N PHE A 109 10.25 7.70 -10.59
CA PHE A 109 9.10 8.45 -10.08
C PHE A 109 9.19 8.63 -8.55
N THR A 110 9.53 7.55 -7.84
CA THR A 110 9.63 7.55 -6.38
C THR A 110 10.81 8.40 -5.91
N GLU A 111 11.94 8.36 -6.61
CA GLU A 111 13.13 9.14 -6.27
C GLU A 111 12.95 10.64 -6.55
N ASN A 112 12.25 10.99 -7.62
CA ASN A 112 12.11 12.38 -8.07
C ASN A 112 10.99 13.16 -7.38
N ASN A 113 10.16 12.49 -6.57
CA ASN A 113 9.03 13.14 -5.91
C ASN A 113 9.02 12.81 -4.42
N ASP A 114 8.72 13.82 -3.60
CA ASP A 114 8.53 13.64 -2.15
C ASP A 114 7.10 13.13 -1.90
N LEU A 115 6.88 11.86 -2.21
CA LEU A 115 5.55 11.25 -2.12
C LEU A 115 5.02 11.17 -0.69
N ALA A 116 5.93 11.02 0.29
CA ALA A 116 5.56 10.98 1.69
C ALA A 116 4.94 12.30 2.17
N GLY A 117 5.42 13.42 1.62
CA GLY A 117 4.91 14.76 1.94
C GLY A 117 3.65 15.16 1.16
N MET A 118 3.22 14.34 0.22
CA MET A 118 2.06 14.63 -0.63
C MET A 118 0.79 13.97 -0.11
N THR A 119 -0.36 14.57 -0.45
CA THR A 119 -1.65 13.91 -0.21
C THR A 119 -1.88 12.82 -1.26
N VAL A 120 -2.80 11.91 -0.99
CA VAL A 120 -3.19 10.85 -1.94
C VAL A 120 -3.65 11.47 -3.27
N GLU A 121 -4.43 12.56 -3.22
CA GLU A 121 -4.90 13.25 -4.43
C GLU A 121 -3.75 13.82 -5.25
N GLN A 122 -2.73 14.38 -4.60
CA GLN A 122 -1.56 14.91 -5.28
C GLN A 122 -0.77 13.79 -5.98
N VAL A 123 -0.59 12.66 -5.32
CA VAL A 123 0.09 11.49 -5.90
C VAL A 123 -0.72 10.96 -7.10
N LYS A 124 -2.03 10.86 -6.94
CA LYS A 124 -2.94 10.42 -8.01
C LYS A 124 -2.82 11.30 -9.26
N GLN A 125 -2.75 12.61 -9.05
CA GLN A 125 -2.59 13.57 -10.14
C GLN A 125 -1.25 13.39 -10.85
N LEU A 126 -0.16 13.21 -10.11
CA LEU A 126 1.18 12.97 -10.67
C LEU A 126 1.22 11.68 -11.50
N VAL A 127 0.58 10.62 -11.02
CA VAL A 127 0.51 9.35 -11.75
C VAL A 127 -0.20 9.55 -13.09
N LYS A 128 -1.30 10.29 -13.11
CA LYS A 128 -2.04 10.62 -14.35
C LYS A 128 -1.19 11.43 -15.31
N GLU A 129 -0.47 12.43 -14.81
CA GLU A 129 0.41 13.27 -15.61
C GLU A 129 1.54 12.45 -16.25
N ASN A 130 2.09 11.52 -15.52
CA ASN A 130 3.12 10.61 -16.03
C ASN A 130 2.60 9.74 -17.17
N ASP A 131 1.39 9.19 -17.03
CA ASP A 131 0.74 8.40 -18.08
C ASP A 131 0.48 9.25 -19.33
N ALA A 132 -0.02 10.47 -19.16
CA ALA A 132 -0.29 11.38 -20.27
C ALA A 132 0.98 11.73 -21.06
N LYS A 133 2.11 11.94 -20.35
CA LYS A 133 3.41 12.17 -20.98
C LYS A 133 3.88 10.95 -21.77
N GLY A 134 3.66 9.76 -21.22
CA GLY A 134 3.98 8.50 -21.90
C GLY A 134 3.20 8.34 -23.18
N GLU A 135 1.90 8.63 -23.17
CA GLU A 135 1.03 8.58 -24.35
C GLU A 135 1.46 9.59 -25.40
N GLN A 136 1.80 10.80 -25.00
CA GLN A 136 2.30 11.83 -25.94
C GLN A 136 3.60 11.41 -26.63
N LEU A 137 4.49 10.78 -25.89
CA LEU A 137 5.76 10.28 -26.44
C LEU A 137 5.55 9.14 -27.44
N GLU A 138 4.55 8.29 -27.21
CA GLU A 138 4.19 7.21 -28.13
C GLU A 138 3.57 7.73 -29.44
N LEU A 139 2.88 8.86 -29.38
CA LEU A 139 2.25 9.48 -30.55
C LEU A 139 3.23 10.25 -31.45
N LEU A 140 4.40 10.54 -30.95
CA LEU A 140 5.46 11.21 -31.72
C LEU A 140 6.31 10.19 -32.46
#